data_495d430795204ba3e5b95dd39bf548f9
#
_entry.id   495d430795204ba3e5b95dd39bf548f9
#
_cell.length_a   1.000
_cell.length_b   1.000
_cell.length_c   1.000
_cell.angle_alpha   90.00
_cell.angle_beta   90.00
_cell.angle_gamma   90.00
#
_symmetry.space_group_name_H-M   'P 1'
#
loop_
_entity.id
_entity.type
_entity.pdbx_description
1 polymer ?
#
loop_
_entity_poly.entity_id
_entity_poly.type
_entity_poly.pdbx_seq_one_letter_code
_entity_poly.pdbx_strand_id
1 'polypeptide(L)'
;MGEFFNLYGLTSNEATFTLGGKSLTVVEKNDKKIVLTIPEDAVDGEEIVISSPKLEQPVRLPYRDKGVQFFAGYDKDYLFGKGYLWTSQDYFTDGTNEGDPVPPIGKWFFRRKDTYSAWNWDTLIAGHFDLDDADVVNHLENYCIKFEVWTAKDKPIPTGDFIFWSQQSADNMKLRWNPADQGVSLNTNGEWRTITLDATTWFRDNDAQPVLKKGSNDFTIVYQPHNGFDADFALANLRFVKKQ
;
A
#
# COMPACT_ATOMS: atom_id res chain seq x y z
N MET A 1 -13.16 9.87 -1.24
CA MET A 1 -13.16 11.01 -0.26
C MET A 1 -11.78 11.10 0.37
N GLY A 2 -11.14 12.27 0.34
CA GLY A 2 -9.84 12.51 0.99
C GLY A 2 -10.03 13.31 2.28
N GLU A 3 -9.31 12.95 3.35
CA GLU A 3 -9.32 13.64 4.63
C GLU A 3 -7.94 14.22 4.93
N PHE A 4 -7.89 15.48 5.40
CA PHE A 4 -6.67 16.17 5.78
C PHE A 4 -6.78 16.63 7.23
N PHE A 5 -5.75 16.36 8.03
CA PHE A 5 -5.68 16.70 9.43
C PHE A 5 -4.65 17.81 9.71
N ASN A 6 -4.91 18.67 10.71
CA ASN A 6 -4.02 19.74 11.16
C ASN A 6 -3.71 20.84 10.13
N LEU A 7 -4.70 21.31 9.41
CA LEU A 7 -4.55 22.41 8.47
C LEU A 7 -4.63 23.77 9.19
N TYR A 8 -3.59 24.13 9.90
CA TYR A 8 -3.48 25.41 10.59
C TYR A 8 -3.88 26.59 9.68
N GLY A 9 -4.99 27.25 10.02
CA GLY A 9 -5.45 28.47 9.34
C GLY A 9 -6.07 28.27 7.95
N LEU A 10 -6.25 27.05 7.46
CA LEU A 10 -6.92 26.76 6.18
C LEU A 10 -8.44 26.63 6.31
N THR A 11 -8.98 26.90 7.49
CA THR A 11 -10.43 26.93 7.73
C THR A 11 -11.11 28.16 7.13
N SER A 12 -10.36 29.10 6.56
CA SER A 12 -10.96 30.24 5.88
C SER A 12 -11.69 29.82 4.59
N ASN A 13 -12.74 30.54 4.24
CA ASN A 13 -13.48 30.32 2.98
C ASN A 13 -12.64 30.67 1.73
N GLU A 14 -11.44 31.19 1.92
CA GLU A 14 -10.52 31.62 0.88
C GLU A 14 -9.54 30.50 0.43
N ALA A 15 -9.52 29.36 1.14
CA ALA A 15 -8.69 28.23 0.75
C ALA A 15 -9.30 27.53 -0.48
N THR A 16 -8.47 27.27 -1.48
CA THR A 16 -8.83 26.52 -2.70
C THR A 16 -8.09 25.20 -2.75
N PHE A 17 -8.73 24.19 -3.31
CA PHE A 17 -8.23 22.82 -3.43
C PHE A 17 -8.34 22.38 -4.88
N THR A 18 -7.27 21.90 -5.46
CA THR A 18 -7.27 21.35 -6.82
C THR A 18 -6.57 20.00 -6.87
N LEU A 19 -6.94 19.14 -7.82
CA LEU A 19 -6.28 17.89 -8.15
C LEU A 19 -6.09 17.82 -9.65
N GLY A 20 -4.85 17.63 -10.12
CA GLY A 20 -4.54 17.68 -11.54
C GLY A 20 -5.00 18.98 -12.21
N GLY A 21 -5.04 20.10 -11.47
CA GLY A 21 -5.54 21.39 -11.97
C GLY A 21 -7.07 21.56 -11.92
N LYS A 22 -7.85 20.51 -11.59
CA LYS A 22 -9.31 20.57 -11.46
C LYS A 22 -9.69 20.96 -10.02
N SER A 23 -10.65 21.88 -9.84
CA SER A 23 -11.14 22.29 -8.52
C SER A 23 -11.86 21.17 -7.81
N LEU A 24 -11.55 20.95 -6.54
CA LEU A 24 -12.21 19.98 -5.66
C LEU A 24 -13.34 20.64 -4.86
N THR A 25 -14.43 19.92 -4.66
CA THR A 25 -15.54 20.36 -3.82
C THR A 25 -15.28 20.01 -2.37
N VAL A 26 -15.43 20.99 -1.47
CA VAL A 26 -15.37 20.79 -0.02
C VAL A 26 -16.73 20.25 0.45
N VAL A 27 -16.74 19.05 1.03
CA VAL A 27 -17.93 18.39 1.58
C VAL A 27 -18.10 18.72 3.06
N GLU A 28 -16.98 18.70 3.79
CA GLU A 28 -16.95 18.99 5.23
C GLU A 28 -15.69 19.81 5.53
N LYS A 29 -15.80 20.73 6.46
CA LYS A 29 -14.68 21.55 6.90
C LYS A 29 -14.85 21.99 8.35
N ASN A 30 -13.83 21.73 9.16
CA ASN A 30 -13.71 22.22 10.52
C ASN A 30 -12.24 22.49 10.87
N ASP A 31 -11.94 22.87 12.10
CA ASP A 31 -10.59 23.27 12.53
C ASP A 31 -9.52 22.17 12.42
N LYS A 32 -9.93 20.92 12.24
CA LYS A 32 -9.04 19.76 12.26
C LYS A 32 -9.14 18.89 11.01
N LYS A 33 -10.18 19.10 10.18
CA LYS A 33 -10.51 18.20 9.09
C LYS A 33 -11.12 18.95 7.92
N ILE A 34 -10.69 18.60 6.71
CA ILE A 34 -11.35 19.00 5.47
C ILE A 34 -11.60 17.74 4.66
N VAL A 35 -12.84 17.53 4.23
CA VAL A 35 -13.24 16.43 3.36
C VAL A 35 -13.52 16.99 1.97
N LEU A 36 -12.85 16.41 0.98
CA LEU A 36 -12.94 16.82 -0.41
C LEU A 36 -13.57 15.69 -1.23
N THR A 37 -14.38 16.05 -2.23
CA THR A 37 -14.80 15.10 -3.26
C THR A 37 -13.68 14.93 -4.27
N ILE A 38 -13.23 13.70 -4.46
CA ILE A 38 -12.24 13.34 -5.49
C ILE A 38 -13.01 12.98 -6.78
N PRO A 39 -12.65 13.54 -7.94
CA PRO A 39 -13.25 13.15 -9.22
C PRO A 39 -13.04 11.67 -9.53
N GLU A 40 -13.99 11.06 -10.23
CA GLU A 40 -13.88 9.65 -10.64
C GLU A 40 -12.70 9.40 -11.58
N ASP A 41 -12.31 10.41 -12.35
CA ASP A 41 -11.19 10.40 -13.29
C ASP A 41 -9.86 10.87 -12.67
N ALA A 42 -9.77 10.94 -11.35
CA ALA A 42 -8.53 11.30 -10.66
C ALA A 42 -7.44 10.25 -10.89
N VAL A 43 -6.24 10.70 -11.24
CA VAL A 43 -5.10 9.82 -11.51
C VAL A 43 -4.23 9.71 -10.26
N ASP A 44 -3.84 8.48 -9.91
CA ASP A 44 -2.94 8.22 -8.79
C ASP A 44 -1.56 8.88 -9.04
N GLY A 45 -1.09 9.62 -8.04
CA GLY A 45 0.14 10.41 -8.16
C GLY A 45 -0.04 11.84 -8.64
N GLU A 46 -1.22 12.25 -9.10
CA GLU A 46 -1.51 13.68 -9.33
C GLU A 46 -1.38 14.47 -8.02
N GLU A 47 -1.06 15.74 -8.14
CA GLU A 47 -0.91 16.61 -6.97
C GLU A 47 -2.25 17.21 -6.55
N ILE A 48 -2.57 17.04 -5.27
CA ILE A 48 -3.54 17.89 -4.59
C ILE A 48 -2.80 19.16 -4.21
N VAL A 49 -3.26 20.29 -4.74
CA VAL A 49 -2.69 21.60 -4.44
C VAL A 49 -3.67 22.37 -3.54
N ILE A 50 -3.18 22.79 -2.39
CA ILE A 50 -3.93 23.60 -1.43
C ILE A 50 -3.34 25.00 -1.44
N SER A 51 -4.14 25.98 -1.81
CA SER A 51 -3.75 27.39 -1.84
C SER A 51 -4.62 28.21 -0.88
N SER A 52 -4.01 29.15 -0.17
CA SER A 52 -4.69 30.07 0.73
C SER A 52 -3.88 31.36 0.87
N PRO A 53 -4.50 32.53 1.04
CA PRO A 53 -3.79 33.77 1.36
C PRO A 53 -2.97 33.70 2.65
N LYS A 54 -3.24 32.73 3.51
CA LYS A 54 -2.51 32.51 4.77
C LYS A 54 -1.26 31.62 4.61
N LEU A 55 -1.01 31.08 3.43
CA LEU A 55 0.15 30.28 3.11
C LEU A 55 1.13 31.10 2.28
N GLU A 56 2.41 31.08 2.64
CA GLU A 56 3.46 31.70 1.83
C GLU A 56 3.61 31.02 0.46
N GLN A 57 3.36 29.70 0.42
CA GLN A 57 3.36 28.89 -0.80
C GLN A 57 2.24 27.86 -0.73
N PRO A 58 1.70 27.40 -1.87
CA PRO A 58 0.75 26.30 -1.91
C PRO A 58 1.35 25.01 -1.33
N VAL A 59 0.55 24.30 -0.55
CA VAL A 59 0.89 22.94 -0.11
C VAL A 59 0.56 21.98 -1.24
N ARG A 60 1.49 21.05 -1.53
CA ARG A 60 1.35 20.03 -2.57
C ARG A 60 1.43 18.66 -1.93
N LEU A 61 0.42 17.83 -2.16
CA LEU A 61 0.34 16.48 -1.63
C LEU A 61 0.03 15.51 -2.78
N PRO A 62 0.75 14.40 -2.91
CA PRO A 62 0.40 13.42 -3.92
C PRO A 62 -0.96 12.80 -3.58
N TYR A 63 -1.87 12.79 -4.55
CA TYR A 63 -3.09 12.01 -4.46
C TYR A 63 -2.75 10.53 -4.54
N ARG A 64 -3.33 9.76 -3.63
CA ARG A 64 -3.22 8.30 -3.67
C ARG A 64 -4.61 7.69 -3.59
N ASP A 65 -4.89 6.84 -4.54
CA ASP A 65 -6.15 6.12 -4.56
C ASP A 65 -6.22 5.18 -3.35
N LYS A 66 -7.33 5.27 -2.63
CA LYS A 66 -7.57 4.40 -1.47
C LYS A 66 -7.84 2.96 -1.89
N GLY A 67 -8.52 2.75 -3.01
CA GLY A 67 -8.89 1.43 -3.51
C GLY A 67 -9.70 0.59 -2.51
N VAL A 68 -9.83 -0.69 -2.81
CA VAL A 68 -10.37 -1.70 -1.91
C VAL A 68 -9.21 -2.33 -1.16
N GLN A 69 -9.01 -1.92 0.08
CA GLN A 69 -7.86 -2.35 0.87
C GLN A 69 -8.07 -3.76 1.40
N PHE A 70 -7.06 -4.59 1.28
CA PHE A 70 -7.06 -5.93 1.84
C PHE A 70 -5.97 -6.13 2.91
N PHE A 71 -4.95 -5.27 2.93
CA PHE A 71 -3.98 -5.21 4.00
C PHE A 71 -3.62 -3.75 4.24
N ALA A 72 -4.26 -3.15 5.22
CA ALA A 72 -4.14 -1.73 5.44
C ALA A 72 -3.08 -1.34 6.46
N GLY A 73 -2.80 -2.19 7.44
CA GLY A 73 -1.93 -1.81 8.55
C GLY A 73 -2.44 -0.59 9.35
N TYR A 74 -3.70 -0.20 9.17
CA TYR A 74 -4.24 1.02 9.79
C TYR A 74 -4.46 0.89 11.26
N ASP A 75 -4.82 -0.30 11.68
CA ASP A 75 -5.16 -0.61 13.05
C ASP A 75 -4.55 -1.97 13.40
N LYS A 76 -3.40 -1.90 14.04
CA LYS A 76 -2.68 -3.08 14.52
C LYS A 76 -3.55 -3.91 15.47
N ASP A 77 -4.26 -3.26 16.38
CA ASP A 77 -5.08 -3.96 17.36
C ASP A 77 -6.26 -4.65 16.70
N TYR A 78 -6.84 -4.02 15.66
CA TYR A 78 -7.88 -4.63 14.86
C TYR A 78 -7.38 -5.86 14.12
N LEU A 79 -6.27 -5.74 13.39
CA LEU A 79 -5.72 -6.82 12.59
C LEU A 79 -5.28 -8.02 13.45
N PHE A 80 -4.57 -7.77 14.55
CA PHE A 80 -4.10 -8.82 15.43
C PHE A 80 -5.19 -9.31 16.39
N GLY A 81 -6.02 -8.43 16.92
CA GLY A 81 -7.10 -8.79 17.85
C GLY A 81 -8.18 -9.64 17.20
N LYS A 82 -8.37 -9.54 15.88
CA LYS A 82 -9.28 -10.38 15.11
C LYS A 82 -8.63 -11.61 14.47
N GLY A 83 -7.32 -11.79 14.65
CA GLY A 83 -6.61 -12.91 14.06
C GLY A 83 -6.41 -12.78 12.55
N TYR A 84 -6.52 -11.57 12.00
CA TYR A 84 -6.32 -11.35 10.57
C TYR A 84 -4.86 -11.47 10.13
N LEU A 85 -3.92 -11.27 11.03
CA LEU A 85 -2.50 -11.44 10.74
C LEU A 85 -1.89 -12.53 11.61
N TRP A 86 -1.14 -13.42 10.98
CA TRP A 86 -0.38 -14.50 11.63
C TRP A 86 1.11 -14.17 11.73
N THR A 87 1.54 -13.07 11.12
CA THR A 87 2.91 -12.53 11.22
C THR A 87 3.13 -11.90 12.59
N SER A 88 4.36 -11.93 13.11
CA SER A 88 4.68 -11.28 14.38
C SER A 88 4.34 -9.79 14.37
N GLN A 89 3.77 -9.33 15.49
CA GLN A 89 3.47 -7.91 15.70
C GLN A 89 4.71 -7.03 15.73
N ASP A 90 5.88 -7.59 16.03
CA ASP A 90 7.15 -6.85 16.13
C ASP A 90 7.61 -6.28 14.78
N TYR A 91 7.06 -6.79 13.68
CA TYR A 91 7.35 -6.28 12.34
C TYR A 91 6.46 -5.10 11.92
N PHE A 92 5.52 -4.67 12.77
CA PHE A 92 4.64 -3.56 12.48
C PHE A 92 5.00 -2.35 13.35
N THR A 93 5.12 -1.21 12.71
CA THR A 93 5.45 0.07 13.36
C THR A 93 4.52 1.18 12.87
N ASP A 94 4.39 2.22 13.68
CA ASP A 94 3.65 3.44 13.35
C ASP A 94 4.55 4.62 12.96
N GLY A 95 5.84 4.35 12.77
CA GLY A 95 6.80 5.37 12.39
C GLY A 95 7.28 6.25 13.54
N THR A 96 7.02 5.87 14.79
CA THR A 96 7.45 6.65 15.97
C THR A 96 8.82 6.27 16.51
N ASN A 97 9.38 5.10 16.10
CA ASN A 97 10.70 4.69 16.53
C ASN A 97 11.77 5.47 15.75
N GLU A 98 12.94 5.64 16.37
CA GLU A 98 14.07 6.28 15.72
C GLU A 98 14.49 5.56 14.44
N GLY A 99 14.58 6.32 13.35
CA GLY A 99 14.92 5.82 12.01
C GLY A 99 13.79 5.09 11.29
N ASP A 100 12.56 5.13 11.80
CA ASP A 100 11.39 4.71 11.03
C ASP A 100 11.04 5.75 9.96
N PRO A 101 10.61 5.33 8.76
CA PRO A 101 9.99 6.24 7.82
C PRO A 101 8.63 6.70 8.35
N VAL A 102 8.22 7.90 7.98
CA VAL A 102 6.85 8.37 8.25
C VAL A 102 5.88 7.50 7.43
N PRO A 103 4.78 6.99 8.02
CA PRO A 103 3.80 6.21 7.27
C PRO A 103 3.30 6.96 6.03
N PRO A 104 3.24 6.32 4.86
CA PRO A 104 2.80 6.99 3.64
C PRO A 104 1.30 7.26 3.65
N ILE A 105 0.55 6.33 4.20
CA ILE A 105 -0.91 6.37 4.38
C ILE A 105 -1.24 5.57 5.64
N GLY A 106 -2.20 6.04 6.42
CA GLY A 106 -2.62 5.37 7.63
C GLY A 106 -1.64 5.53 8.79
N LYS A 107 -1.69 4.61 9.74
CA LYS A 107 -0.90 4.70 10.97
C LYS A 107 0.20 3.64 11.05
N TRP A 108 -0.05 2.44 10.53
CA TRP A 108 0.83 1.30 10.68
C TRP A 108 1.34 0.80 9.34
N PHE A 109 2.58 0.29 9.32
CA PHE A 109 3.18 -0.38 8.17
C PHE A 109 4.07 -1.54 8.64
N PHE A 110 4.29 -2.51 7.76
CA PHE A 110 5.23 -3.60 7.96
C PHE A 110 6.65 -3.09 7.72
N ARG A 111 7.61 -3.39 8.60
CA ARG A 111 9.03 -3.11 8.42
C ARG A 111 9.86 -4.32 8.78
N ARG A 112 10.82 -4.65 7.93
CA ARG A 112 11.77 -5.72 8.14
C ARG A 112 13.19 -5.16 8.20
N LYS A 113 13.86 -5.40 9.32
CA LYS A 113 15.30 -5.19 9.51
C LYS A 113 15.89 -6.54 9.87
N ASP A 114 16.68 -7.13 8.98
CA ASP A 114 17.28 -8.44 9.19
C ASP A 114 18.45 -8.66 8.25
N THR A 115 19.29 -9.66 8.55
CA THR A 115 20.30 -10.15 7.63
C THR A 115 19.79 -11.41 6.95
N TYR A 116 19.66 -11.35 5.64
CA TYR A 116 19.19 -12.47 4.82
C TYR A 116 20.36 -13.25 4.25
N SER A 117 20.24 -14.57 4.28
CA SER A 117 21.06 -15.47 3.47
C SER A 117 20.45 -15.66 2.09
N ALA A 118 21.27 -15.95 1.07
CA ALA A 118 20.76 -16.30 -0.25
C ALA A 118 19.79 -17.49 -0.18
N TRP A 119 18.70 -17.38 -0.95
CA TRP A 119 17.65 -18.41 -1.07
C TRP A 119 16.87 -18.68 0.24
N ASN A 120 17.02 -17.83 1.25
CA ASN A 120 16.24 -17.95 2.47
C ASN A 120 14.75 -17.73 2.17
N TRP A 121 13.92 -18.63 2.71
CA TRP A 121 12.47 -18.49 2.64
C TRP A 121 11.99 -17.66 3.83
N ASP A 122 11.66 -16.41 3.60
CA ASP A 122 11.18 -15.52 4.65
C ASP A 122 9.73 -15.09 4.43
N THR A 123 8.86 -15.49 5.34
CA THR A 123 7.47 -15.04 5.35
C THR A 123 7.39 -13.62 5.88
N LEU A 124 7.12 -12.68 5.00
CA LEU A 124 6.96 -11.27 5.36
C LEU A 124 5.62 -11.02 6.03
N ILE A 125 4.55 -11.34 5.32
CA ILE A 125 3.17 -11.10 5.75
C ILE A 125 2.39 -12.38 5.51
N ALA A 126 1.64 -12.83 6.51
CA ALA A 126 0.70 -13.92 6.39
C ALA A 126 -0.56 -13.63 7.19
N GLY A 127 -1.72 -13.95 6.63
CA GLY A 127 -2.98 -13.70 7.28
C GLY A 127 -4.17 -13.95 6.37
N HIS A 128 -5.28 -13.34 6.74
CA HIS A 128 -6.48 -13.31 5.91
C HIS A 128 -7.09 -11.91 5.88
N PHE A 129 -7.91 -11.67 4.88
CA PHE A 129 -8.68 -10.43 4.75
C PHE A 129 -10.10 -10.78 4.27
N ASP A 130 -11.05 -9.96 4.68
CA ASP A 130 -12.42 -10.06 4.22
C ASP A 130 -12.63 -9.18 2.98
N LEU A 131 -13.20 -9.76 1.94
CA LEU A 131 -13.50 -9.08 0.69
C LEU A 131 -15.01 -9.14 0.41
N ASP A 132 -15.66 -7.99 0.54
CA ASP A 132 -17.09 -7.84 0.28
C ASP A 132 -17.39 -7.22 -1.08
N ASP A 133 -16.37 -6.69 -1.76
CA ASP A 133 -16.54 -6.07 -3.07
C ASP A 133 -16.72 -7.14 -4.16
N ALA A 134 -17.96 -7.22 -4.66
CA ALA A 134 -18.32 -8.20 -5.68
C ALA A 134 -17.69 -7.90 -7.05
N ASP A 135 -17.36 -6.65 -7.36
CA ASP A 135 -16.73 -6.29 -8.63
C ASP A 135 -15.28 -6.78 -8.66
N VAL A 136 -14.54 -6.63 -7.56
CA VAL A 136 -13.18 -7.20 -7.43
C VAL A 136 -13.19 -8.72 -7.56
N VAL A 137 -14.14 -9.39 -6.91
CA VAL A 137 -14.23 -10.87 -6.93
C VAL A 137 -14.55 -11.39 -8.34
N ASN A 138 -15.47 -10.75 -9.06
CA ASN A 138 -15.99 -11.25 -10.32
C ASN A 138 -15.21 -10.77 -11.54
N HIS A 139 -14.43 -9.68 -11.40
CA HIS A 139 -13.76 -8.97 -12.48
C HIS A 139 -12.33 -8.58 -12.11
N LEU A 140 -11.58 -9.53 -11.51
CA LEU A 140 -10.21 -9.31 -11.04
C LEU A 140 -9.29 -8.79 -12.15
N GLU A 141 -9.54 -9.16 -13.39
CA GLU A 141 -8.82 -8.70 -14.59
C GLU A 141 -8.92 -7.19 -14.82
N ASN A 142 -9.94 -6.53 -14.25
CA ASN A 142 -10.12 -5.08 -14.32
C ASN A 142 -9.40 -4.31 -13.21
N TYR A 143 -8.63 -5.02 -12.38
CA TYR A 143 -7.96 -4.43 -11.23
C TYR A 143 -6.44 -4.59 -11.29
N CYS A 144 -5.75 -3.67 -10.65
CA CYS A 144 -4.36 -3.82 -10.24
C CYS A 144 -4.27 -3.87 -8.72
N ILE A 145 -3.18 -4.45 -8.23
CA ILE A 145 -2.77 -4.32 -6.83
C ILE A 145 -1.77 -3.19 -6.76
N LYS A 146 -1.99 -2.28 -5.81
CA LYS A 146 -1.03 -1.25 -5.46
C LYS A 146 -0.59 -1.42 -4.01
N PHE A 147 0.67 -1.14 -3.77
CA PHE A 147 1.25 -1.08 -2.43
C PHE A 147 2.43 -0.12 -2.42
N GLU A 148 2.74 0.42 -1.26
CA GLU A 148 3.89 1.27 -1.07
C GLU A 148 5.07 0.45 -0.58
N VAL A 149 6.25 0.74 -1.14
CA VAL A 149 7.55 0.18 -0.72
C VAL A 149 8.46 1.32 -0.29
N TRP A 150 9.21 1.08 0.76
CA TRP A 150 10.29 1.94 1.22
C TRP A 150 11.54 1.08 1.49
N THR A 151 12.72 1.59 1.11
CA THR A 151 14.01 0.98 1.47
C THR A 151 14.95 2.04 2.04
N ALA A 152 15.76 1.68 3.02
CA ALA A 152 16.81 2.58 3.50
C ALA A 152 17.82 2.88 2.37
N LYS A 153 18.46 4.06 2.42
CA LYS A 153 19.34 4.56 1.34
C LYS A 153 20.51 3.64 1.04
N ASP A 154 21.06 3.01 2.06
CA ASP A 154 22.25 2.16 2.00
C ASP A 154 21.93 0.66 2.03
N LYS A 155 20.65 0.31 2.01
CA LYS A 155 20.18 -1.07 2.10
C LYS A 155 19.16 -1.41 1.01
N PRO A 156 19.59 -1.44 -0.25
CA PRO A 156 18.71 -1.77 -1.36
C PRO A 156 18.25 -3.23 -1.29
N ILE A 157 17.03 -3.51 -1.72
CA ILE A 157 16.56 -4.88 -1.94
C ILE A 157 17.23 -5.44 -3.19
N PRO A 158 18.04 -6.51 -3.08
CA PRO A 158 18.65 -7.14 -4.24
C PRO A 158 17.64 -7.92 -5.08
N THR A 159 18.12 -8.55 -6.15
CA THR A 159 17.32 -9.46 -6.93
C THR A 159 16.79 -10.62 -6.08
N GLY A 160 15.51 -10.90 -6.21
CA GLY A 160 14.84 -11.96 -5.47
C GLY A 160 13.39 -12.14 -5.91
N ASP A 161 12.79 -13.22 -5.47
CA ASP A 161 11.41 -13.56 -5.77
C ASP A 161 10.49 -13.15 -4.63
N PHE A 162 9.43 -12.43 -4.94
CA PHE A 162 8.25 -12.37 -4.09
C PHE A 162 7.32 -13.50 -4.47
N ILE A 163 6.92 -14.27 -3.49
CA ILE A 163 6.03 -15.42 -3.68
C ILE A 163 4.71 -15.07 -3.02
N PHE A 164 3.67 -15.02 -3.83
CA PHE A 164 2.31 -14.77 -3.38
C PHE A 164 1.58 -16.09 -3.29
N TRP A 165 1.05 -16.35 -2.12
CA TRP A 165 0.41 -17.60 -1.82
C TRP A 165 -0.99 -17.34 -1.29
N SER A 166 -1.99 -17.48 -2.14
CA SER A 166 -3.37 -17.11 -1.84
C SER A 166 -4.17 -18.14 -1.07
N GLN A 167 -3.69 -19.35 -0.94
CA GLN A 167 -4.25 -20.37 -0.04
C GLN A 167 -3.11 -21.27 0.44
N GLN A 168 -2.73 -21.13 1.70
CA GLN A 168 -1.52 -21.77 2.24
C GLN A 168 -1.51 -23.31 2.13
N SER A 169 -2.66 -23.95 1.98
CA SER A 169 -2.77 -25.41 1.85
C SER A 169 -2.59 -25.93 0.42
N ALA A 170 -2.52 -25.07 -0.58
CA ALA A 170 -2.50 -25.47 -1.98
C ALA A 170 -1.22 -25.01 -2.68
N ASP A 171 -0.34 -25.96 -3.02
CA ASP A 171 0.94 -25.66 -3.68
C ASP A 171 0.78 -25.03 -5.07
N ASN A 172 -0.32 -25.30 -5.76
CA ASN A 172 -0.65 -24.70 -7.05
C ASN A 172 -1.04 -23.22 -7.00
N MET A 173 -1.12 -22.63 -5.81
CA MET A 173 -1.46 -21.22 -5.60
C MET A 173 -0.28 -20.34 -5.19
N LYS A 174 0.94 -20.83 -5.40
CA LYS A 174 2.19 -20.10 -5.20
C LYS A 174 2.64 -19.45 -6.49
N LEU A 175 2.48 -18.15 -6.59
CA LEU A 175 2.91 -17.39 -7.76
C LEU A 175 4.19 -16.62 -7.43
N ARG A 176 5.17 -16.70 -8.33
CA ARG A 176 6.45 -16.00 -8.21
C ARG A 176 6.42 -14.71 -9.03
N TRP A 177 6.88 -13.66 -8.42
CA TRP A 177 7.13 -12.38 -9.07
C TRP A 177 8.54 -11.90 -8.74
N ASN A 178 9.39 -11.82 -9.75
CA ASN A 178 10.69 -11.16 -9.64
C ASN A 178 10.58 -9.75 -10.24
N PRO A 179 10.67 -8.69 -9.43
CA PRO A 179 10.58 -7.32 -9.93
C PRO A 179 11.60 -7.02 -11.03
N ALA A 180 12.82 -7.55 -10.92
CA ALA A 180 13.89 -7.29 -11.87
C ALA A 180 13.57 -7.80 -13.28
N ASP A 181 12.84 -8.91 -13.41
CA ASP A 181 12.44 -9.48 -14.71
C ASP A 181 11.48 -8.56 -15.47
N GLN A 182 10.80 -7.66 -14.76
CA GLN A 182 9.87 -6.67 -15.31
C GLN A 182 10.46 -5.25 -15.33
N GLY A 183 11.74 -5.09 -15.01
CA GLY A 183 12.40 -3.79 -14.95
C GLY A 183 11.92 -2.92 -13.77
N VAL A 184 11.26 -3.51 -12.78
CA VAL A 184 10.78 -2.82 -11.58
C VAL A 184 11.88 -2.81 -10.52
N SER A 185 12.29 -1.62 -10.10
CA SER A 185 13.20 -1.46 -8.97
C SER A 185 12.42 -1.22 -7.69
N LEU A 186 12.68 -2.03 -6.67
CA LEU A 186 12.15 -1.81 -5.32
C LEU A 186 13.05 -0.91 -4.46
N ASN A 187 14.21 -0.48 -5.00
CA ASN A 187 15.10 0.42 -4.26
C ASN A 187 14.57 1.85 -4.33
N THR A 188 14.13 2.35 -3.21
CA THR A 188 13.45 3.65 -3.11
C THR A 188 14.31 4.75 -2.50
N ASN A 189 15.51 4.40 -2.05
CA ASN A 189 16.50 5.37 -1.54
C ASN A 189 15.99 6.28 -0.41
N GLY A 190 15.23 5.70 0.51
CA GLY A 190 14.69 6.40 1.68
C GLY A 190 13.36 7.13 1.42
N GLU A 191 12.74 6.90 0.27
CA GLU A 191 11.44 7.46 -0.07
C GLU A 191 10.39 6.36 -0.26
N TRP A 192 9.13 6.66 -0.02
CA TRP A 192 8.04 5.76 -0.37
C TRP A 192 7.74 5.82 -1.86
N ARG A 193 7.55 4.66 -2.47
CA ARG A 193 7.11 4.54 -3.86
C ARG A 193 5.95 3.57 -3.98
N THR A 194 5.00 3.91 -4.82
CA THR A 194 3.89 3.02 -5.16
C THR A 194 4.34 2.03 -6.24
N ILE A 195 4.14 0.76 -5.96
CA ILE A 195 4.27 -0.33 -6.94
C ILE A 195 2.88 -0.72 -7.39
N THR A 196 2.74 -0.93 -8.69
CA THR A 196 1.48 -1.35 -9.31
C THR A 196 1.69 -2.64 -10.08
N LEU A 197 0.88 -3.65 -9.79
CA LEU A 197 0.90 -4.94 -10.45
C LEU A 197 -0.50 -5.30 -10.93
N ASP A 198 -0.59 -6.06 -12.00
CA ASP A 198 -1.86 -6.65 -12.42
C ASP A 198 -2.40 -7.56 -11.30
N ALA A 199 -3.67 -7.39 -10.91
CA ALA A 199 -4.23 -8.15 -9.81
C ALA A 199 -4.26 -9.66 -10.08
N THR A 200 -4.37 -10.06 -11.34
CA THR A 200 -4.30 -11.46 -11.75
C THR A 200 -2.91 -12.08 -11.58
N THR A 201 -1.87 -11.27 -11.33
CA THR A 201 -0.53 -11.79 -11.01
C THR A 201 -0.50 -12.49 -9.66
N TRP A 202 -1.37 -12.12 -8.71
CA TRP A 202 -1.30 -12.61 -7.33
C TRP A 202 -2.42 -13.57 -6.94
N PHE A 203 -3.63 -13.28 -7.39
CA PHE A 203 -4.83 -13.99 -6.94
C PHE A 203 -5.39 -14.93 -8.02
N ARG A 204 -4.52 -15.78 -8.54
CA ARG A 204 -4.86 -16.87 -9.45
C ARG A 204 -4.12 -18.15 -9.04
N ASP A 205 -4.61 -19.28 -9.51
CA ASP A 205 -3.86 -20.54 -9.44
C ASP A 205 -2.90 -20.71 -10.63
N ASN A 206 -2.20 -21.83 -10.70
CA ASN A 206 -1.26 -22.13 -11.77
C ASN A 206 -1.94 -22.33 -13.14
N ASP A 207 -3.25 -22.58 -13.14
CA ASP A 207 -4.09 -22.67 -14.35
C ASP A 207 -4.71 -21.32 -14.73
N ALA A 208 -4.23 -20.23 -14.11
CA ALA A 208 -4.67 -18.84 -14.28
C ALA A 208 -6.14 -18.59 -13.88
N GLN A 209 -6.74 -19.47 -13.06
CA GLN A 209 -8.09 -19.26 -12.56
C GLN A 209 -8.07 -18.32 -11.35
N PRO A 210 -8.99 -17.33 -11.26
CA PRO A 210 -9.13 -16.46 -10.09
C PRO A 210 -9.40 -17.29 -8.83
N VAL A 211 -8.74 -16.93 -7.73
CA VAL A 211 -8.89 -17.62 -6.43
C VAL A 211 -9.61 -16.79 -5.37
N LEU A 212 -9.89 -15.51 -5.65
CA LEU A 212 -10.64 -14.65 -4.73
C LEU A 212 -12.10 -15.08 -4.64
N LYS A 213 -12.63 -14.97 -3.42
CA LYS A 213 -14.04 -15.21 -3.12
C LYS A 213 -14.58 -14.11 -2.22
N LYS A 214 -15.89 -13.96 -2.19
CA LYS A 214 -16.56 -13.12 -1.21
C LYS A 214 -16.33 -13.69 0.20
N GLY A 215 -16.05 -12.82 1.16
CA GLY A 215 -15.72 -13.16 2.54
C GLY A 215 -14.22 -13.38 2.72
N SER A 216 -13.84 -14.33 3.57
CA SER A 216 -12.45 -14.51 3.99
C SER A 216 -11.56 -15.14 2.91
N ASN A 217 -10.42 -14.51 2.66
CA ASN A 217 -9.39 -14.94 1.73
C ASN A 217 -8.05 -14.97 2.46
N ASP A 218 -7.34 -16.09 2.36
CA ASP A 218 -5.99 -16.21 2.89
C ASP A 218 -4.97 -15.59 1.94
N PHE A 219 -3.90 -15.01 2.48
CA PHE A 219 -2.77 -14.57 1.69
C PHE A 219 -1.48 -14.70 2.47
N THR A 220 -0.41 -14.94 1.76
CA THR A 220 0.95 -14.91 2.29
C THR A 220 1.87 -14.27 1.27
N ILE A 221 2.74 -13.39 1.75
CA ILE A 221 3.84 -12.82 0.97
C ILE A 221 5.13 -13.35 1.56
N VAL A 222 5.87 -14.08 0.74
CA VAL A 222 7.21 -14.56 1.06
C VAL A 222 8.21 -13.84 0.19
N TYR A 223 9.37 -13.50 0.74
CA TYR A 223 10.51 -13.04 -0.03
C TYR A 223 11.62 -14.08 0.00
N GLN A 224 12.16 -14.38 -1.17
CA GLN A 224 13.29 -15.30 -1.35
C GLN A 224 14.41 -14.57 -2.11
N PRO A 225 15.40 -13.98 -1.43
CA PRO A 225 16.50 -13.29 -2.07
C PRO A 225 17.42 -14.25 -2.81
N HIS A 226 17.93 -13.85 -3.97
CA HIS A 226 18.92 -14.64 -4.70
C HIS A 226 20.34 -14.48 -4.11
N ASN A 227 20.59 -13.41 -3.36
CA ASN A 227 21.86 -13.13 -2.68
C ASN A 227 21.60 -12.73 -1.22
N GLY A 228 22.60 -12.98 -0.37
CA GLY A 228 22.56 -12.48 1.00
C GLY A 228 22.67 -10.96 1.06
N PHE A 229 21.98 -10.33 2.00
CA PHE A 229 22.03 -8.88 2.20
C PHE A 229 21.48 -8.47 3.57
N ASP A 230 21.84 -7.27 4.00
CA ASP A 230 21.26 -6.62 5.16
C ASP A 230 20.02 -5.84 4.73
N ALA A 231 18.86 -6.29 5.17
CA ALA A 231 17.58 -5.69 4.84
C ALA A 231 17.23 -4.53 5.77
N ASP A 232 16.68 -3.48 5.21
CA ASP A 232 15.87 -2.48 5.89
C ASP A 232 14.85 -1.93 4.90
N PHE A 233 13.68 -2.56 4.87
CA PHE A 233 12.60 -2.19 3.97
C PHE A 233 11.24 -2.24 4.65
N ALA A 234 10.28 -1.55 4.06
CA ALA A 234 8.92 -1.49 4.56
C ALA A 234 7.90 -1.64 3.44
N LEU A 235 6.75 -2.20 3.78
CA LEU A 235 5.58 -2.37 2.91
C LEU A 235 4.35 -1.77 3.59
N ALA A 236 3.50 -1.12 2.81
CA ALA A 236 2.27 -0.52 3.31
C ALA A 236 1.13 -0.58 2.30
N ASN A 237 -0.10 -0.54 2.81
CA ASN A 237 -1.29 -0.13 2.08
C ASN A 237 -1.57 -0.97 0.82
N LEU A 238 -1.61 -2.29 0.98
CA LEU A 238 -1.97 -3.21 -0.10
C LEU A 238 -3.47 -3.07 -0.42
N ARG A 239 -3.78 -2.80 -1.70
CA ARG A 239 -5.14 -2.51 -2.15
C ARG A 239 -5.39 -2.91 -3.59
N PHE A 240 -6.64 -3.26 -3.90
CA PHE A 240 -7.13 -3.38 -5.27
C PHE A 240 -7.55 -2.01 -5.78
N VAL A 241 -7.11 -1.64 -6.96
CA VAL A 241 -7.47 -0.39 -7.63
C VAL A 241 -7.96 -0.71 -9.03
N LYS A 242 -9.11 -0.18 -9.43
CA LYS A 242 -9.65 -0.40 -10.77
C LYS A 242 -8.70 0.17 -11.82
N LYS A 243 -8.42 -0.60 -12.87
CA LYS A 243 -7.64 -0.13 -14.03
C LYS A 243 -8.42 0.97 -14.73
N GLN A 244 -7.70 1.98 -15.18
CA GLN A 244 -8.26 3.09 -15.96
C GLN A 244 -8.36 2.73 -17.43
#